data_1594f1ae75baebb699ce8c687160a751
#
_entry.id   1594f1ae75baebb699ce8c687160a751
#
_cell.length_a   1.000
_cell.length_b   1.000
_cell.length_c   1.000
_cell.angle_alpha   90.00
_cell.angle_beta   90.00
_cell.angle_gamma   90.00
#
_symmetry.space_group_name_H-M   'P 1'
#
loop_
_entity.id
_entity.type
_entity.pdbx_description
1 polymer ?
#
loop_
_entity_poly.entity_id
_entity_poly.type
_entity_poly.pdbx_seq_one_letter_code
_entity_poly.pdbx_strand_id
1 'polypeptide(L)'
;EAESNIPDSRAFYPMPENELLKASFALEYTPAHYYRMYRGKKVYEESKCPTFTLRYDRAFPLKGALPSPSYHLAEFSARQSIEFGMFNTLDWAVNAGTFWNKSGMQFPDFKHFATTGLPVTERSFDTGFSLLDNYAYSTNTRWVQANISWYTPCLLLKFLPFLKKKVFHF
;
A
#
# COMPACT_ATOMS: atom_id res chain seq x y z
N GLU A 1 32.01 11.92 2.94
CA GLU A 1 31.90 10.65 3.73
C GLU A 1 30.43 10.36 3.87
N ALA A 2 29.99 9.22 3.36
CA ALA A 2 28.60 8.79 3.55
C ALA A 2 28.47 8.25 4.98
N GLU A 3 27.57 8.83 5.75
CA GLU A 3 27.22 8.28 7.05
C GLU A 3 26.69 6.84 6.89
N SER A 4 27.23 5.93 7.70
CA SER A 4 26.82 4.54 7.72
C SER A 4 25.38 4.43 8.23
N ASN A 5 24.48 3.83 7.46
CA ASN A 5 23.14 3.50 7.91
C ASN A 5 23.10 2.31 8.90
N ILE A 6 24.25 1.83 9.33
CA ILE A 6 24.33 0.77 10.33
C ILE A 6 24.09 1.41 11.69
N PRO A 7 23.08 0.96 12.45
CA PRO A 7 22.81 1.45 13.78
C PRO A 7 24.00 1.21 14.71
N ASP A 8 24.15 2.08 15.71
CA ASP A 8 25.23 2.01 16.67
C ASP A 8 25.33 0.60 17.26
N SER A 9 26.55 0.07 17.36
CA SER A 9 26.80 -1.34 17.71
C SER A 9 26.17 -1.82 19.01
N ARG A 10 25.74 -0.90 19.86
CA ARG A 10 25.05 -1.19 21.14
C ARG A 10 23.59 -1.58 20.98
N ALA A 11 22.96 -1.25 19.85
CA ALA A 11 21.56 -1.53 19.57
C ALA A 11 21.34 -2.57 18.45
N PHE A 12 22.41 -3.07 17.85
CA PHE A 12 22.33 -4.01 16.75
C PHE A 12 22.28 -5.45 17.28
N TYR A 13 21.11 -6.05 17.23
CA TYR A 13 20.96 -7.49 17.40
C TYR A 13 20.90 -8.13 16.01
N PRO A 14 21.92 -8.94 15.63
CA PRO A 14 21.87 -9.64 14.36
C PRO A 14 20.63 -10.54 14.33
N MET A 15 19.83 -10.41 13.29
CA MET A 15 18.71 -11.32 13.09
C MET A 15 19.27 -12.71 12.79
N PRO A 16 18.72 -13.77 13.43
CA PRO A 16 19.13 -15.12 13.10
C PRO A 16 18.76 -15.43 11.64
N GLU A 17 19.64 -16.13 10.96
CA GLU A 17 19.37 -16.64 9.62
C GLU A 17 18.14 -17.56 9.65
N ASN A 18 17.28 -17.45 8.64
CA ASN A 18 16.09 -18.31 8.50
C ASN A 18 15.90 -18.74 7.06
N GLU A 19 15.23 -19.86 6.85
CA GLU A 19 14.81 -20.33 5.55
C GLU A 19 13.30 -20.15 5.41
N LEU A 20 12.86 -19.53 4.30
CA LEU A 20 11.44 -19.28 4.03
C LEU A 20 11.03 -19.86 2.68
N LEU A 21 10.12 -20.83 2.72
CA LEU A 21 9.37 -21.28 1.55
C LEU A 21 7.93 -20.74 1.65
N LYS A 22 7.57 -19.83 0.75
CA LYS A 22 6.25 -19.19 0.74
C LYS A 22 5.55 -19.41 -0.60
N ALA A 23 4.31 -19.86 -0.55
CA ALA A 23 3.39 -19.83 -1.67
C ALA A 23 2.39 -18.69 -1.49
N SER A 24 2.17 -17.93 -2.54
CA SER A 24 1.25 -16.77 -2.57
C SER A 24 0.23 -16.95 -3.67
N PHE A 25 -1.03 -16.72 -3.33
CA PHE A 25 -2.13 -16.67 -4.28
C PHE A 25 -2.83 -15.32 -4.14
N ALA A 26 -3.11 -14.68 -5.27
CA ALA A 26 -3.85 -13.42 -5.28
C ALA A 26 -4.96 -13.47 -6.33
N LEU A 27 -6.13 -12.99 -5.95
CA LEU A 27 -7.28 -12.82 -6.83
C LEU A 27 -7.68 -11.34 -6.82
N GLU A 28 -7.65 -10.72 -7.99
CA GLU A 28 -8.11 -9.36 -8.18
C GLU A 28 -9.42 -9.36 -8.98
N TYR A 29 -10.40 -8.62 -8.49
CA TYR A 29 -11.69 -8.49 -9.12
C TYR A 29 -12.11 -7.02 -9.20
N THR A 30 -12.37 -6.55 -10.41
CA THR A 30 -12.90 -5.21 -10.68
C THR A 30 -14.24 -5.37 -11.40
N PRO A 31 -15.37 -5.04 -10.75
CA PRO A 31 -16.66 -5.07 -11.41
C PRO A 31 -16.75 -4.01 -12.51
N ALA A 32 -17.60 -4.27 -13.51
CA ALA A 32 -17.98 -3.32 -14.56
C ALA A 32 -16.77 -2.67 -15.28
N HIS A 33 -15.89 -3.50 -15.84
CA HIS A 33 -14.91 -3.02 -16.78
C HIS A 33 -15.58 -2.49 -18.04
N TYR A 34 -15.45 -1.19 -18.28
CA TYR A 34 -15.86 -0.59 -19.52
C TYR A 34 -14.81 -0.85 -20.60
N TYR A 35 -15.25 -1.08 -21.83
CA TYR A 35 -14.36 -1.16 -22.97
C TYR A 35 -14.94 -0.38 -24.15
N ARG A 36 -14.07 0.20 -24.95
CA ARG A 36 -14.43 0.74 -26.27
C ARG A 36 -13.76 -0.08 -27.36
N MET A 37 -14.43 -0.16 -28.49
CA MET A 37 -13.83 -0.76 -29.68
C MET A 37 -13.03 0.28 -30.44
N TYR A 38 -11.75 0.05 -30.58
CA TYR A 38 -10.88 0.87 -31.41
C TYR A 38 -10.17 0.00 -32.44
N ARG A 39 -10.40 0.28 -33.72
CA ARG A 39 -9.85 -0.50 -34.85
C ARG A 39 -10.06 -2.01 -34.72
N GLY A 40 -11.25 -2.43 -34.27
CA GLY A 40 -11.59 -3.85 -34.12
C GLY A 40 -10.97 -4.55 -32.89
N LYS A 41 -10.28 -3.82 -32.05
CA LYS A 41 -9.73 -4.33 -30.77
C LYS A 41 -10.46 -3.72 -29.58
N LYS A 42 -10.68 -4.52 -28.56
CA LYS A 42 -11.21 -4.05 -27.26
C LYS A 42 -10.10 -3.32 -26.52
N VAL A 43 -10.33 -2.05 -26.22
CA VAL A 43 -9.48 -1.24 -25.34
C VAL A 43 -10.27 -1.05 -24.06
N TYR A 44 -9.76 -1.60 -22.96
CA TYR A 44 -10.38 -1.47 -21.65
C TYR A 44 -10.09 -0.08 -21.08
N GLU A 45 -11.13 0.56 -20.59
CA GLU A 45 -11.05 1.84 -19.87
C GLU A 45 -11.06 1.59 -18.37
N GLU A 46 -10.60 2.55 -17.58
CA GLU A 46 -10.63 2.46 -16.13
C GLU A 46 -12.06 2.28 -15.62
N SER A 47 -12.24 1.34 -14.71
CA SER A 47 -13.52 1.11 -14.09
C SER A 47 -13.82 2.17 -13.05
N LYS A 48 -15.06 2.65 -13.02
CA LYS A 48 -15.57 3.53 -11.95
C LYS A 48 -15.94 2.77 -10.68
N CYS A 49 -15.79 1.45 -10.68
CA CYS A 49 -16.08 0.60 -9.52
C CYS A 49 -14.80 0.35 -8.72
N PRO A 50 -14.92 0.03 -7.43
CA PRO A 50 -13.77 -0.35 -6.63
C PRO A 50 -13.16 -1.66 -7.12
N THR A 51 -11.84 -1.75 -7.04
CA THR A 51 -11.08 -2.97 -7.26
C THR A 51 -10.88 -3.67 -5.93
N PHE A 52 -11.26 -4.94 -5.88
CA PHE A 52 -11.10 -5.80 -4.72
C PHE A 52 -9.96 -6.78 -4.96
N THR A 53 -9.07 -6.95 -3.99
CA THR A 53 -7.99 -7.93 -4.05
C THR A 53 -8.04 -8.81 -2.81
N LEU A 54 -8.06 -10.11 -3.02
CA LEU A 54 -7.90 -11.11 -1.98
C LEU A 54 -6.55 -11.79 -2.18
N ARG A 55 -5.71 -11.77 -1.16
CA ARG A 55 -4.42 -12.42 -1.17
C ARG A 55 -4.32 -13.42 -0.04
N TYR A 56 -3.77 -14.57 -0.35
CA TYR A 56 -3.47 -15.61 0.61
C TYR A 56 -2.03 -16.07 0.47
N ASP A 57 -1.28 -15.99 1.55
CA ASP A 57 0.10 -16.43 1.63
C ASP A 57 0.21 -17.59 2.63
N ARG A 58 0.95 -18.63 2.25
CA ARG A 58 1.27 -19.76 3.11
C ARG A 58 2.78 -19.91 3.20
N ALA A 59 3.32 -19.82 4.40
CA ALA A 59 4.70 -20.20 4.70
C ALA A 59 4.74 -21.64 5.20
N PHE A 60 5.62 -22.44 4.61
CA PHE A 60 5.78 -23.86 4.91
C PHE A 60 7.03 -24.06 5.76
N PRO A 61 6.93 -24.83 6.86
CA PRO A 61 8.10 -25.16 7.65
C PRO A 61 9.02 -26.09 6.85
N LEU A 62 10.28 -25.70 6.72
CA LEU A 62 11.32 -26.53 6.12
C LEU A 62 12.03 -27.32 7.23
N LYS A 63 12.36 -28.59 6.92
CA LYS A 63 13.17 -29.42 7.80
C LYS A 63 14.65 -29.24 7.44
N GLY A 64 15.18 -28.04 7.71
CA GLY A 64 16.56 -27.67 7.47
C GLY A 64 17.34 -27.49 8.77
N ALA A 65 18.60 -27.06 8.65
CA ALA A 65 19.44 -26.68 9.78
C ALA A 65 19.07 -25.33 10.37
N LEU A 66 18.36 -24.49 9.58
CA LEU A 66 17.96 -23.16 9.99
C LEU A 66 16.49 -23.12 10.44
N PRO A 67 16.13 -22.21 11.35
CA PRO A 67 14.73 -21.97 11.72
C PRO A 67 13.90 -21.62 10.51
N SER A 68 12.72 -22.20 10.37
CA SER A 68 11.80 -21.94 9.27
C SER A 68 10.44 -21.51 9.83
N PRO A 69 9.93 -20.33 9.46
CA PRO A 69 8.62 -19.88 9.91
C PRO A 69 7.50 -20.66 9.22
N SER A 70 6.42 -20.85 9.96
CA SER A 70 5.16 -21.42 9.44
C SER A 70 4.02 -20.51 9.81
N TYR A 71 3.29 -20.01 8.83
CA TYR A 71 2.12 -19.16 9.06
C TYR A 71 1.18 -19.16 7.86
N HIS A 72 -0.04 -18.74 8.10
CA HIS A 72 -0.99 -18.35 7.08
C HIS A 72 -1.27 -16.87 7.18
N LEU A 73 -1.38 -16.21 6.06
CA LEU A 73 -1.75 -14.82 5.96
C LEU A 73 -2.88 -14.68 4.96
N ALA A 74 -3.99 -14.08 5.35
CA ALA A 74 -4.99 -13.58 4.41
C ALA A 74 -5.06 -12.07 4.49
N GLU A 75 -5.06 -11.45 3.33
CA GLU A 75 -5.21 -10.01 3.14
C GLU A 75 -6.38 -9.74 2.21
N PHE A 76 -7.20 -8.77 2.56
CA PHE A 76 -8.22 -8.21 1.71
C PHE A 76 -7.94 -6.74 1.50
N SER A 77 -8.01 -6.29 0.25
CA SER A 77 -7.92 -4.87 -0.05
C SER A 77 -9.04 -4.43 -0.98
N ALA A 78 -9.50 -3.21 -0.79
CA ALA A 78 -10.42 -2.52 -1.67
C ALA A 78 -9.85 -1.13 -1.95
N ARG A 79 -9.81 -0.75 -3.22
CA ARG A 79 -9.31 0.57 -3.65
C ARG A 79 -10.16 1.12 -4.78
N GLN A 80 -10.28 2.43 -4.81
CA GLN A 80 -10.99 3.13 -5.89
C GLN A 80 -10.44 4.54 -6.04
N SER A 81 -10.38 5.02 -7.28
CA SER A 81 -10.15 6.40 -7.64
C SER A 81 -11.45 6.99 -8.17
N ILE A 82 -11.87 8.11 -7.62
CA ILE A 82 -13.11 8.80 -8.00
C ILE A 82 -12.73 10.18 -8.53
N GLU A 83 -12.96 10.39 -9.80
CA GLU A 83 -12.81 11.71 -10.42
C GLU A 83 -14.12 12.49 -10.30
N PHE A 84 -14.07 13.68 -9.75
CA PHE A 84 -15.24 14.56 -9.65
C PHE A 84 -14.91 16.00 -10.04
N GLY A 85 -15.79 16.60 -10.84
CA GLY A 85 -15.52 17.89 -11.44
C GLY A 85 -14.36 17.81 -12.43
N MET A 86 -13.79 18.95 -12.74
CA MET A 86 -12.83 19.07 -13.85
C MET A 86 -11.39 18.64 -13.45
N PHE A 87 -11.05 18.68 -12.16
CA PHE A 87 -9.66 18.51 -11.71
C PHE A 87 -9.52 17.87 -10.31
N ASN A 88 -10.58 17.31 -9.77
CA ASN A 88 -10.50 16.74 -8.41
C ASN A 88 -10.51 15.23 -8.51
N THR A 89 -9.63 14.59 -7.74
CA THR A 89 -9.58 13.14 -7.62
C THR A 89 -9.58 12.77 -6.15
N LEU A 90 -10.39 11.81 -5.78
CA LEU A 90 -10.43 11.20 -4.47
C LEU A 90 -10.02 9.74 -4.60
N ASP A 91 -8.87 9.41 -4.06
CA ASP A 91 -8.38 8.06 -3.98
C ASP A 91 -8.60 7.52 -2.57
N TRP A 92 -9.18 6.35 -2.47
CA TRP A 92 -9.28 5.67 -1.19
C TRP A 92 -8.85 4.21 -1.31
N ALA A 93 -8.23 3.72 -0.26
CA ALA A 93 -7.82 2.34 -0.14
C ALA A 93 -8.06 1.84 1.29
N VAL A 94 -8.64 0.65 1.41
CA VAL A 94 -8.80 -0.04 2.67
C VAL A 94 -8.14 -1.41 2.56
N ASN A 95 -7.27 -1.72 3.50
CA ASN A 95 -6.59 -3.00 3.57
C ASN A 95 -6.82 -3.61 4.95
N ALA A 96 -7.12 -4.89 4.99
CA ALA A 96 -7.26 -5.64 6.22
C ALA A 96 -6.59 -7.00 6.07
N GLY A 97 -6.01 -7.51 7.15
CA GLY A 97 -5.39 -8.81 7.09
C GLY A 97 -5.26 -9.46 8.45
N THR A 98 -5.01 -10.75 8.42
CA THR A 98 -4.83 -11.55 9.62
C THR A 98 -3.84 -12.68 9.40
N PHE A 99 -3.04 -12.93 10.42
CA PHE A 99 -2.19 -14.12 10.53
C PHE A 99 -2.82 -15.15 11.43
N TRP A 100 -2.65 -16.44 11.10
CA TRP A 100 -3.01 -17.55 11.97
C TRP A 100 -2.05 -18.74 11.80
N ASN A 101 -2.12 -19.72 12.73
CA ASN A 101 -1.20 -20.86 12.78
C ASN A 101 0.27 -20.46 12.72
N LYS A 102 0.64 -19.50 13.56
CA LYS A 102 1.97 -18.89 13.57
C LYS A 102 2.93 -19.71 14.41
N SER A 103 4.10 -20.04 13.84
CA SER A 103 5.21 -20.66 14.53
C SER A 103 6.53 -20.19 13.93
N GLY A 104 7.49 -19.84 14.78
CA GLY A 104 8.83 -19.46 14.34
C GLY A 104 8.92 -18.17 13.54
N MET A 105 7.89 -17.32 13.53
CA MET A 105 7.91 -16.04 12.83
C MET A 105 8.94 -15.10 13.44
N GLN A 106 9.73 -14.47 12.57
CA GLN A 106 10.68 -13.45 12.94
C GLN A 106 10.20 -12.07 12.46
N PHE A 107 10.85 -11.01 12.89
CA PHE A 107 10.48 -9.65 12.58
C PHE A 107 10.31 -9.38 11.06
N PRO A 108 11.17 -9.89 10.15
CA PRO A 108 10.97 -9.72 8.71
C PRO A 108 9.69 -10.34 8.14
N ASP A 109 9.09 -11.33 8.86
CA ASP A 109 7.86 -12.01 8.44
C ASP A 109 6.59 -11.23 8.85
N PHE A 110 6.74 -10.19 9.64
CA PHE A 110 5.61 -9.38 10.11
C PHE A 110 5.04 -8.53 8.99
N LYS A 111 3.83 -8.07 9.18
CA LYS A 111 3.28 -7.00 8.33
C LYS A 111 3.92 -5.68 8.72
N HIS A 112 4.64 -5.10 7.79
CA HIS A 112 5.18 -3.75 7.88
C HIS A 112 4.33 -2.81 7.04
N PHE A 113 4.04 -1.64 7.58
CA PHE A 113 3.33 -0.60 6.86
C PHE A 113 4.34 0.29 6.14
N ALA A 114 4.05 0.63 4.90
CA ALA A 114 4.87 1.58 4.16
C ALA A 114 4.79 2.95 4.85
N THR A 115 5.93 3.51 5.17
CA THR A 115 6.04 4.80 5.85
C THR A 115 7.01 5.70 5.09
N THR A 116 6.79 7.00 5.15
CA THR A 116 7.72 7.99 4.65
C THR A 116 7.88 9.10 5.68
N GLY A 117 9.12 9.45 5.99
CA GLY A 117 9.43 10.59 6.87
C GLY A 117 9.31 11.95 6.18
N LEU A 118 8.96 11.99 4.89
CA LEU A 118 8.83 13.22 4.15
C LEU A 118 7.38 13.72 4.19
N PRO A 119 7.14 15.00 4.54
CA PRO A 119 5.80 15.58 4.55
C PRO A 119 5.24 15.82 3.16
N VAL A 120 6.06 15.72 2.12
CA VAL A 120 5.67 15.88 0.72
C VAL A 120 5.76 14.51 0.05
N THR A 121 4.63 14.02 -0.42
CA THR A 121 4.55 12.73 -1.10
C THR A 121 4.16 12.92 -2.56
N GLU A 122 4.76 12.12 -3.42
CA GLU A 122 4.26 11.95 -4.78
C GLU A 122 2.88 11.25 -4.78
N ARG A 123 2.16 11.42 -5.86
CA ARG A 123 0.79 10.91 -6.10
C ARG A 123 0.60 9.40 -5.92
N SER A 124 1.69 8.64 -5.77
CA SER A 124 1.69 7.17 -5.69
C SER A 124 1.54 6.61 -4.27
N PHE A 125 1.21 7.44 -3.27
CA PHE A 125 1.16 7.00 -1.87
C PHE A 125 -0.23 6.57 -1.40
N ASP A 126 -0.91 5.76 -2.21
CA ASP A 126 -2.28 5.29 -1.91
C ASP A 126 -2.35 4.32 -0.73
N THR A 127 -1.21 3.77 -0.30
CA THR A 127 -1.15 2.72 0.73
C THR A 127 -0.12 2.97 1.82
N GLY A 128 0.52 4.15 1.85
CA GLY A 128 1.54 4.51 2.82
C GLY A 128 1.06 5.49 3.87
N PHE A 129 1.83 5.63 4.93
CA PHE A 129 1.66 6.63 5.96
C PHE A 129 2.78 7.66 5.88
N SER A 130 2.40 8.94 5.79
CA SER A 130 3.33 10.04 5.98
C SER A 130 3.46 10.35 7.47
N LEU A 131 4.64 10.66 7.94
CA LEU A 131 4.92 11.04 9.32
C LEU A 131 4.80 9.92 10.37
N LEU A 132 4.64 8.69 9.95
CA LEU A 132 4.70 7.55 10.86
C LEU A 132 6.14 7.04 10.94
N ASP A 133 6.61 6.73 12.14
CA ASP A 133 7.93 6.15 12.34
C ASP A 133 8.01 4.76 11.70
N ASN A 134 9.15 4.47 11.07
CA ASN A 134 9.39 3.19 10.45
C ASN A 134 9.21 2.05 11.46
N TYR A 135 8.46 1.02 11.06
CA TYR A 135 8.22 -0.19 11.85
C TYR A 135 7.45 -0.02 13.15
N ALA A 136 7.00 1.18 13.53
CA ALA A 136 6.34 1.46 14.81
C ALA A 136 5.09 0.60 15.05
N TYR A 137 4.36 0.26 13.98
CA TYR A 137 3.13 -0.53 14.06
C TYR A 137 3.22 -1.88 13.35
N SER A 138 4.45 -2.42 13.21
CA SER A 138 4.62 -3.77 12.65
C SER A 138 3.86 -4.80 13.47
N THR A 139 3.12 -5.67 12.80
CA THR A 139 2.25 -6.64 13.46
C THR A 139 2.33 -8.03 12.84
N ASN A 140 2.17 -9.03 13.67
CA ASN A 140 2.06 -10.43 13.26
C ASN A 140 0.69 -11.04 13.61
N THR A 141 -0.31 -10.21 13.91
CA THR A 141 -1.65 -10.69 14.31
C THR A 141 -2.69 -10.31 13.25
N ARG A 142 -3.32 -9.20 13.43
CA ARG A 142 -4.35 -8.67 12.54
C ARG A 142 -4.19 -7.15 12.42
N TRP A 143 -4.62 -6.61 11.30
CA TRP A 143 -4.59 -5.16 11.08
C TRP A 143 -5.74 -4.72 10.19
N VAL A 144 -6.04 -3.44 10.28
CA VAL A 144 -6.85 -2.71 9.34
C VAL A 144 -6.15 -1.40 9.06
N GLN A 145 -6.05 -1.05 7.79
CA GLN A 145 -5.46 0.19 7.31
C GLN A 145 -6.45 0.87 6.37
N ALA A 146 -6.65 2.16 6.53
CA ALA A 146 -7.43 2.98 5.60
C ALA A 146 -6.63 4.21 5.21
N ASN A 147 -6.57 4.48 3.92
CA ASN A 147 -5.91 5.64 3.34
C ASN A 147 -6.91 6.39 2.47
N ILE A 148 -6.95 7.70 2.61
CA ILE A 148 -7.76 8.59 1.79
C ILE A 148 -6.87 9.72 1.31
N SER A 149 -6.84 9.92 0.00
CA SER A 149 -6.07 10.97 -0.65
C SER A 149 -6.99 11.82 -1.51
N TRP A 150 -7.04 13.10 -1.23
CA TRP A 150 -7.81 14.04 -2.01
C TRP A 150 -6.89 14.98 -2.76
N TYR A 151 -6.84 14.83 -4.07
CA TYR A 151 -6.11 15.70 -4.95
C TYR A 151 -7.04 16.78 -5.53
N THR A 152 -6.67 18.03 -5.31
CA THR A 152 -7.34 19.19 -5.90
C THR A 152 -6.28 20.19 -6.34
N PRO A 153 -6.08 20.37 -7.65
CA PRO A 153 -5.15 21.39 -8.13
C PRO A 153 -5.66 22.78 -7.77
N CYS A 154 -4.74 23.66 -7.46
CA CYS A 154 -5.04 25.07 -7.21
C CYS A 154 -5.93 25.36 -5.98
N LEU A 155 -5.93 24.51 -4.95
CA LEU A 155 -6.70 24.77 -3.73
C LEU A 155 -6.38 26.15 -3.13
N LEU A 156 -5.11 26.46 -3.00
CA LEU A 156 -4.65 27.74 -2.45
C LEU A 156 -5.01 28.94 -3.35
N LEU A 157 -4.99 28.75 -4.66
CA LEU A 157 -5.33 29.81 -5.62
C LEU A 157 -6.83 30.17 -5.58
N LYS A 158 -7.70 29.21 -5.20
CA LYS A 158 -9.14 29.47 -5.06
C LYS A 158 -9.47 30.41 -3.90
N PHE A 159 -8.61 30.45 -2.88
CA PHE A 159 -8.80 31.28 -1.71
C PHE A 159 -8.19 32.68 -1.84
N LEU A 160 -7.38 32.95 -2.88
CA LEU A 160 -6.77 34.26 -3.13
C LEU A 160 -7.68 35.11 -4.01
N PRO A 161 -8.42 36.11 -3.46
CA PRO A 161 -9.47 36.84 -4.19
C PRO A 161 -8.96 37.67 -5.37
N PHE A 162 -7.69 38.10 -5.34
CA PHE A 162 -7.10 38.90 -6.42
C PHE A 162 -6.59 38.05 -7.60
N LEU A 163 -6.34 36.76 -7.42
CA LEU A 163 -5.99 35.85 -8.53
C LEU A 163 -7.24 35.35 -9.27
N LYS A 164 -8.40 35.35 -8.61
CA LYS A 164 -9.68 34.95 -9.20
C LYS A 164 -10.07 35.76 -10.44
N LYS A 165 -9.62 37.00 -10.56
CA LYS A 165 -9.92 37.90 -11.67
C LYS A 165 -8.99 37.77 -12.88
N LYS A 166 -7.81 37.15 -12.75
CA LYS A 166 -6.81 37.09 -13.84
C LYS A 166 -6.62 35.72 -14.50
N VAL A 167 -7.12 34.65 -13.93
CA VAL A 167 -6.81 33.29 -14.40
C VAL A 167 -7.92 32.64 -15.22
N PHE A 168 -9.10 33.22 -15.29
CA PHE A 168 -10.25 32.66 -16.01
C PHE A 168 -10.82 33.60 -17.07
N HIS A 169 -10.01 33.99 -18.06
CA HIS A 169 -10.45 34.37 -19.36
C HIS A 169 -9.87 33.37 -20.38
N PHE A 170 -10.62 32.31 -20.57
CA PHE A 170 -10.59 31.48 -21.76
C PHE A 170 -12.03 31.31 -22.25
#